data_2282e85409b14ca37cd70c94d5ef0598
#
_entry.id   2282e85409b14ca37cd70c94d5ef0598
#
_cell.length_a   1.000
_cell.length_b   1.000
_cell.length_c   1.000
_cell.angle_alpha   90.00
_cell.angle_beta   90.00
_cell.angle_gamma   90.00
#
_symmetry.space_group_name_H-M   'P 1'
#
loop_
_entity.id
_entity.type
_entity.pdbx_description
1 polymer ?
#
loop_
_entity_poly.entity_id
_entity_poly.type
_entity_poly.pdbx_seq_one_letter_code
_entity_poly.pdbx_strand_id
1 'polypeptide(L)'
;MDETTTARLRVAAVALAGVVAVTHLLHPSYGGPALLVYASAGYLGDPRPVAFLAGGFALVFAASMIVANVYRRGAYLLAAAVAGTFLVGFGVWHTLLDHGAFWPYLEPRGHPDTGVAAVVLDHLVSDWLTLLSKAAEAALLVVCVVLFRLEAPRGDGPNSGSP
;
A
#
# COMPACT_ATOMS: atom_id res chain seq x y z
N MET A 1 -23.98 -3.41 10.88
CA MET A 1 -23.90 -2.61 9.66
C MET A 1 -24.73 -3.32 8.61
N ASP A 2 -25.47 -2.62 7.77
CA ASP A 2 -26.32 -3.23 6.76
C ASP A 2 -25.50 -3.76 5.56
N GLU A 3 -26.14 -4.61 4.77
CA GLU A 3 -25.52 -5.26 3.61
C GLU A 3 -25.09 -4.24 2.54
N THR A 4 -25.89 -3.19 2.36
CA THR A 4 -25.63 -2.09 1.42
C THR A 4 -24.36 -1.35 1.76
N THR A 5 -24.14 -1.04 3.04
CA THR A 5 -22.91 -0.38 3.50
C THR A 5 -21.68 -1.24 3.28
N THR A 6 -21.77 -2.55 3.56
CA THR A 6 -20.69 -3.49 3.32
C THR A 6 -20.35 -3.59 1.82
N ALA A 7 -21.36 -3.62 0.95
CA ALA A 7 -21.15 -3.61 -0.50
C ALA A 7 -20.44 -2.34 -0.98
N ARG A 8 -20.85 -1.17 -0.47
CA ARG A 8 -20.19 0.13 -0.78
C ARG A 8 -18.72 0.14 -0.33
N LEU A 9 -18.43 -0.38 0.84
CA LEU A 9 -17.04 -0.48 1.33
C LEU A 9 -16.19 -1.42 0.45
N ARG A 10 -16.74 -2.51 -0.06
CA ARG A 10 -16.03 -3.38 -1.01
C ARG A 10 -15.69 -2.65 -2.31
N VAL A 11 -16.66 -1.90 -2.86
CA VAL A 11 -16.42 -1.07 -4.06
C VAL A 11 -15.33 -0.02 -3.77
N ALA A 12 -15.39 0.64 -2.62
CA ALA A 12 -14.37 1.59 -2.22
C ALA A 12 -12.99 0.95 -2.07
N ALA A 13 -12.89 -0.26 -1.46
CA ALA A 13 -11.64 -1.00 -1.35
C ALA A 13 -11.03 -1.33 -2.72
N VAL A 14 -11.85 -1.80 -3.68
CA VAL A 14 -11.40 -2.10 -5.05
C VAL A 14 -10.94 -0.83 -5.77
N ALA A 15 -11.70 0.26 -5.68
CA ALA A 15 -11.35 1.53 -6.30
C ALA A 15 -10.03 2.11 -5.72
N LEU A 16 -9.89 2.13 -4.40
CA LEU A 16 -8.68 2.59 -3.73
C LEU A 16 -7.47 1.71 -4.06
N ALA A 17 -7.63 0.38 -4.06
CA ALA A 17 -6.57 -0.53 -4.48
C ALA A 17 -6.15 -0.27 -5.93
N GLY A 18 -7.10 0.02 -6.82
CA GLY A 18 -6.83 0.42 -8.20
C GLY A 18 -6.04 1.72 -8.29
N VAL A 19 -6.44 2.75 -7.54
CA VAL A 19 -5.72 4.04 -7.49
C VAL A 19 -4.28 3.83 -7.00
N VAL A 20 -4.09 3.13 -5.87
CA VAL A 20 -2.75 2.86 -5.33
C VAL A 20 -1.92 2.02 -6.30
N ALA A 21 -2.50 0.96 -6.89
CA ALA A 21 -1.79 0.14 -7.87
C ALA A 21 -1.32 0.95 -9.08
N VAL A 22 -2.20 1.76 -9.68
CA VAL A 22 -1.87 2.58 -10.85
C VAL A 22 -0.78 3.60 -10.51
N THR A 23 -0.90 4.31 -9.38
CA THR A 23 0.10 5.30 -8.97
C THR A 23 1.48 4.66 -8.77
N HIS A 24 1.56 3.44 -8.23
CA HIS A 24 2.84 2.76 -8.02
C HIS A 24 3.38 2.10 -9.30
N LEU A 25 2.53 1.40 -10.05
CA LEU A 25 2.96 0.73 -11.29
C LEU A 25 3.42 1.71 -12.36
N LEU A 26 2.76 2.86 -12.48
CA LEU A 26 3.03 3.86 -13.52
C LEU A 26 3.85 5.06 -13.03
N HIS A 27 4.32 5.04 -11.77
CA HIS A 27 5.16 6.14 -11.26
C HIS A 27 6.39 6.34 -12.13
N PRO A 28 6.61 7.56 -12.71
CA PRO A 28 7.65 7.76 -13.70
C PRO A 28 9.06 7.48 -13.17
N SER A 29 9.33 7.87 -11.92
CA SER A 29 10.67 7.73 -11.32
C SER A 29 10.86 6.45 -10.50
N TYR A 30 9.79 5.78 -10.08
CA TYR A 30 9.86 4.66 -9.11
C TYR A 30 8.97 3.48 -9.48
N GLY A 31 8.30 3.49 -10.62
CA GLY A 31 7.43 2.41 -11.10
C GLY A 31 8.05 1.64 -12.27
N GLY A 32 7.19 1.06 -13.10
CA GLY A 32 7.57 0.31 -14.28
C GLY A 32 8.49 1.05 -15.24
N PRO A 33 8.23 2.34 -15.57
CA PRO A 33 9.11 3.11 -16.43
C PRO A 33 10.56 3.17 -15.92
N ALA A 34 10.77 3.41 -14.61
CA ALA A 34 12.11 3.43 -14.02
C ALA A 34 12.79 2.05 -14.08
N LEU A 35 12.04 0.97 -13.84
CA LEU A 35 12.59 -0.38 -13.92
C LEU A 35 13.05 -0.71 -15.34
N LEU A 36 12.33 -0.29 -16.38
CA LEU A 36 12.75 -0.48 -17.77
C LEU A 36 14.07 0.25 -18.07
N VAL A 37 14.24 1.47 -17.54
CA VAL A 37 15.51 2.22 -17.67
C VAL A 37 16.64 1.47 -17.01
N TYR A 38 16.47 0.97 -15.78
CA TYR A 38 17.51 0.19 -15.09
C TYR A 38 17.82 -1.13 -15.80
N ALA A 39 16.80 -1.83 -16.29
CA ALA A 39 17.02 -3.05 -17.06
C ALA A 39 17.84 -2.80 -18.34
N SER A 40 17.60 -1.69 -19.04
CA SER A 40 18.37 -1.30 -20.23
C SER A 40 19.82 -0.89 -19.90
N ALA A 41 20.05 -0.35 -18.70
CA ALA A 41 21.37 0.01 -18.22
C ALA A 41 22.18 -1.17 -17.63
N GLY A 42 21.53 -2.31 -17.42
CA GLY A 42 22.18 -3.51 -16.88
C GLY A 42 22.46 -3.47 -15.37
N TYR A 43 21.85 -2.53 -14.63
CA TYR A 43 22.00 -2.45 -13.17
C TYR A 43 20.74 -1.86 -12.53
N LEU A 44 20.54 -2.15 -11.24
CA LEU A 44 19.43 -1.60 -10.46
C LEU A 44 19.90 -0.40 -9.63
N GLY A 45 19.70 0.80 -10.17
CA GLY A 45 20.13 2.05 -9.53
C GLY A 45 19.32 2.42 -8.28
N ASP A 46 18.09 1.90 -8.15
CA ASP A 46 17.19 2.18 -7.03
C ASP A 46 16.30 0.95 -6.79
N PRO A 47 16.16 0.44 -5.55
CA PRO A 47 15.35 -0.74 -5.27
C PRO A 47 13.83 -0.47 -5.27
N ARG A 48 13.40 0.79 -5.18
CA ARG A 48 11.97 1.16 -5.08
C ARG A 48 11.10 0.68 -6.24
N PRO A 49 11.55 0.72 -7.52
CA PRO A 49 10.74 0.22 -8.63
C PRO A 49 10.32 -1.24 -8.48
N VAL A 50 11.19 -2.08 -7.94
CA VAL A 50 10.85 -3.50 -7.68
C VAL A 50 9.77 -3.60 -6.60
N ALA A 51 9.91 -2.86 -5.50
CA ALA A 51 8.92 -2.84 -4.43
C ALA A 51 7.57 -2.28 -4.90
N PHE A 52 7.59 -1.21 -5.71
CA PHE A 52 6.38 -0.58 -6.25
C PHE A 52 5.64 -1.52 -7.21
N LEU A 53 6.36 -2.22 -8.09
CA LEU A 53 5.74 -3.19 -8.97
C LEU A 53 5.15 -4.38 -8.19
N ALA A 54 5.93 -4.94 -7.27
CA ALA A 54 5.47 -6.07 -6.46
C ALA A 54 4.20 -5.72 -5.66
N GLY A 55 4.20 -4.56 -4.99
CA GLY A 55 3.04 -4.08 -4.25
C GLY A 55 1.86 -3.72 -5.14
N GLY A 56 2.10 -3.06 -6.28
CA GLY A 56 1.07 -2.72 -7.25
C GLY A 56 0.37 -3.97 -7.81
N PHE A 57 1.12 -4.99 -8.21
CA PHE A 57 0.54 -6.28 -8.66
C PHE A 57 -0.18 -7.02 -7.53
N ALA A 58 0.34 -6.99 -6.31
CA ALA A 58 -0.34 -7.57 -5.15
C ALA A 58 -1.70 -6.89 -4.90
N LEU A 59 -1.80 -5.56 -5.07
CA LEU A 59 -3.08 -4.84 -4.96
C LEU A 59 -4.05 -5.17 -6.09
N VAL A 60 -3.58 -5.30 -7.34
CA VAL A 60 -4.40 -5.76 -8.46
C VAL A 60 -4.95 -7.16 -8.18
N PHE A 61 -4.10 -8.05 -7.68
CA PHE A 61 -4.50 -9.41 -7.31
C PHE A 61 -5.54 -9.40 -6.18
N ALA A 62 -5.31 -8.64 -5.11
CA ALA A 62 -6.26 -8.50 -4.00
C ALA A 62 -7.61 -7.94 -4.47
N ALA A 63 -7.61 -6.89 -5.31
CA ALA A 63 -8.82 -6.32 -5.89
C ALA A 63 -9.58 -7.36 -6.74
N SER A 64 -8.88 -8.14 -7.55
CA SER A 64 -9.46 -9.22 -8.35
C SER A 64 -10.13 -10.29 -7.50
N MET A 65 -9.52 -10.69 -6.38
CA MET A 65 -10.11 -11.63 -5.42
C MET A 65 -11.38 -11.07 -4.77
N ILE A 66 -11.39 -9.77 -4.42
CA ILE A 66 -12.58 -9.11 -3.84
C ILE A 66 -13.73 -9.12 -4.87
N VAL A 67 -13.45 -8.74 -6.12
CA VAL A 67 -14.46 -8.72 -7.20
C VAL A 67 -14.97 -10.12 -7.49
N ALA A 68 -14.07 -11.10 -7.59
CA ALA A 68 -14.44 -12.49 -7.84
C ALA A 68 -15.14 -13.18 -6.66
N ASN A 69 -15.25 -12.51 -5.51
CA ASN A 69 -15.81 -13.06 -4.28
C ASN A 69 -15.08 -14.31 -3.76
N VAL A 70 -13.77 -14.38 -3.99
CA VAL A 70 -12.91 -15.51 -3.62
C VAL A 70 -11.99 -15.09 -2.50
N TYR A 71 -11.97 -15.84 -1.38
CA TYR A 71 -11.08 -15.65 -0.23
C TYR A 71 -10.95 -14.19 0.22
N ARG A 72 -12.06 -13.47 0.28
CA ARG A 72 -12.13 -12.00 0.51
C ARG A 72 -11.36 -11.53 1.73
N ARG A 73 -11.44 -12.26 2.85
CA ARG A 73 -10.72 -11.86 4.07
C ARG A 73 -9.21 -11.86 3.87
N GLY A 74 -8.68 -12.84 3.14
CA GLY A 74 -7.27 -12.86 2.76
C GLY A 74 -6.91 -11.71 1.83
N ALA A 75 -7.80 -11.36 0.90
CA ALA A 75 -7.62 -10.22 0.01
C ALA A 75 -7.59 -8.88 0.77
N TYR A 76 -8.48 -8.67 1.76
CA TYR A 76 -8.43 -7.47 2.61
C TYR A 76 -7.15 -7.41 3.43
N LEU A 77 -6.70 -8.54 3.98
CA LEU A 77 -5.46 -8.60 4.73
C LEU A 77 -4.26 -8.28 3.85
N LEU A 78 -4.21 -8.84 2.64
CA LEU A 78 -3.15 -8.55 1.67
C LEU A 78 -3.13 -7.07 1.29
N ALA A 79 -4.29 -6.49 0.93
CA ALA A 79 -4.38 -5.08 0.56
C ALA A 79 -4.01 -4.16 1.73
N ALA A 80 -4.45 -4.48 2.95
CA ALA A 80 -4.08 -3.74 4.16
C ALA A 80 -2.58 -3.83 4.46
N ALA A 81 -1.98 -5.02 4.32
CA ALA A 81 -0.54 -5.23 4.53
C ALA A 81 0.30 -4.43 3.51
N VAL A 82 -0.06 -4.46 2.23
CA VAL A 82 0.63 -3.67 1.19
C VAL A 82 0.50 -2.17 1.45
N ALA A 83 -0.71 -1.67 1.70
CA ALA A 83 -0.93 -0.26 2.00
C ALA A 83 -0.17 0.19 3.26
N GLY A 84 -0.20 -0.61 4.33
CA GLY A 84 0.57 -0.36 5.55
C GLY A 84 2.09 -0.35 5.30
N THR A 85 2.59 -1.27 4.48
CA THR A 85 4.01 -1.31 4.10
C THR A 85 4.42 -0.06 3.34
N PHE A 86 3.61 0.42 2.40
CA PHE A 86 3.91 1.66 1.67
C PHE A 86 3.84 2.91 2.55
N LEU A 87 2.90 2.98 3.50
CA LEU A 87 2.80 4.09 4.46
C LEU A 87 4.03 4.12 5.41
N VAL A 88 4.33 2.99 6.03
CA VAL A 88 5.47 2.87 6.94
C VAL A 88 6.79 3.03 6.16
N GLY A 89 6.89 2.37 5.00
CA GLY A 89 8.05 2.44 4.13
C GLY A 89 8.37 3.85 3.67
N PHE A 90 7.36 4.67 3.40
CA PHE A 90 7.56 6.09 3.07
C PHE A 90 8.25 6.83 4.22
N GLY A 91 7.75 6.70 5.44
CA GLY A 91 8.37 7.33 6.61
C GLY A 91 9.81 6.82 6.85
N VAL A 92 9.98 5.50 6.85
CA VAL A 92 11.29 4.86 7.07
C VAL A 92 12.31 5.26 6.00
N TRP A 93 11.89 5.31 4.72
CA TRP A 93 12.76 5.68 3.61
C TRP A 93 13.31 7.09 3.73
N HIS A 94 12.46 8.06 4.08
CA HIS A 94 12.85 9.48 4.14
C HIS A 94 13.53 9.88 5.46
N THR A 95 13.52 9.00 6.46
CA THR A 95 14.08 9.28 7.78
C THR A 95 15.20 8.30 8.14
N LEU A 96 14.87 7.10 8.57
CA LEU A 96 15.83 6.12 9.08
C LEU A 96 16.81 5.60 8.02
N LEU A 97 16.37 5.48 6.78
CA LEU A 97 17.19 4.98 5.67
C LEU A 97 17.85 6.11 4.86
N ASP A 98 17.64 7.35 5.24
CA ASP A 98 18.22 8.54 4.59
C ASP A 98 18.18 8.44 3.05
N HIS A 99 16.97 8.29 2.51
CA HIS A 99 16.70 8.15 1.07
C HIS A 99 17.37 6.95 0.41
N GLY A 100 17.67 5.91 1.18
CA GLY A 100 18.27 4.68 0.70
C GLY A 100 19.79 4.67 0.67
N ALA A 101 20.43 5.44 1.55
CA ALA A 101 21.89 5.52 1.67
C ALA A 101 22.60 4.16 1.89
N PHE A 102 21.85 3.11 2.24
CA PHE A 102 22.35 1.74 2.29
C PHE A 102 22.54 1.10 0.89
N TRP A 103 21.95 1.68 -0.16
CA TRP A 103 22.02 1.16 -1.51
C TRP A 103 23.23 1.73 -2.26
N PRO A 104 24.03 0.93 -3.00
CA PRO A 104 25.32 1.35 -3.55
C PRO A 104 25.29 2.56 -4.50
N TYR A 105 24.12 2.83 -5.09
CA TYR A 105 23.94 3.86 -6.11
C TYR A 105 23.11 5.07 -5.61
N LEU A 106 22.81 5.12 -4.31
CA LEU A 106 22.04 6.21 -3.72
C LEU A 106 22.91 6.95 -2.69
N GLU A 107 22.92 8.27 -2.81
CA GLU A 107 23.64 9.12 -1.87
C GLU A 107 22.74 9.56 -0.71
N PRO A 108 23.28 9.63 0.51
CA PRO A 108 22.57 10.21 1.65
C PRO A 108 22.22 11.68 1.36
N ARG A 109 21.01 12.09 1.74
CA ARG A 109 20.59 13.49 1.59
C ARG A 109 20.76 14.29 2.89
N GLY A 110 20.77 13.58 4.01
CA GLY A 110 20.91 14.16 5.35
C GLY A 110 19.76 15.13 5.72
N HIS A 111 19.35 15.06 6.97
CA HIS A 111 18.42 16.03 7.56
C HIS A 111 18.90 16.38 8.98
N PRO A 112 20.14 16.90 9.13
CA PRO A 112 20.83 16.91 10.43
C PRO A 112 20.10 17.67 11.53
N ASP A 113 19.32 18.70 11.17
CA ASP A 113 18.66 19.59 12.14
C ASP A 113 17.12 19.55 12.03
N THR A 114 16.56 18.61 11.28
CA THR A 114 15.12 18.56 11.02
C THR A 114 14.49 17.36 11.74
N GLY A 115 13.47 17.62 12.56
CA GLY A 115 12.74 16.55 13.25
C GLY A 115 12.03 15.61 12.26
N VAL A 116 11.95 14.31 12.60
CA VAL A 116 11.35 13.25 11.75
C VAL A 116 9.98 13.63 11.19
N ALA A 117 9.10 14.20 12.01
CA ALA A 117 7.76 14.60 11.57
C ALA A 117 7.80 15.70 10.50
N ALA A 118 8.71 16.66 10.63
CA ALA A 118 8.87 17.74 9.66
C ALA A 118 9.40 17.21 8.32
N VAL A 119 10.38 16.28 8.34
CA VAL A 119 10.89 15.63 7.13
C VAL A 119 9.77 14.88 6.39
N VAL A 120 9.02 14.07 7.12
CA VAL A 120 7.91 13.29 6.53
C VAL A 120 6.84 14.22 5.94
N LEU A 121 6.48 15.28 6.67
CA LEU A 121 5.47 16.24 6.21
C LEU A 121 5.94 17.00 4.97
N ASP A 122 7.17 17.48 4.94
CA ASP A 122 7.75 18.17 3.80
C ASP A 122 7.70 17.29 2.54
N HIS A 123 8.16 16.04 2.63
CA HIS A 123 8.11 15.11 1.52
C HIS A 123 6.68 14.72 1.11
N LEU A 124 5.74 14.69 2.05
CA LEU A 124 4.34 14.40 1.77
C LEU A 124 3.67 15.50 0.97
N VAL A 125 3.97 16.76 1.26
CA VAL A 125 3.30 17.91 0.62
C VAL A 125 4.07 18.49 -0.58
N SER A 126 5.33 18.08 -0.77
CA SER A 126 6.18 18.56 -1.85
C SER A 126 5.71 18.12 -3.25
N ASP A 127 4.96 17.00 -3.32
CA ASP A 127 4.44 16.42 -4.55
C ASP A 127 3.00 15.95 -4.37
N TRP A 128 2.10 16.49 -5.19
CA TRP A 128 0.67 16.17 -5.14
C TRP A 128 0.39 14.67 -5.40
N LEU A 129 1.19 14.01 -6.22
CA LEU A 129 1.04 12.58 -6.50
C LEU A 129 1.37 11.73 -5.26
N THR A 130 2.41 12.12 -4.54
CA THR A 130 2.76 11.51 -3.25
C THR A 130 1.64 11.70 -2.24
N LEU A 131 1.12 12.92 -2.10
CA LEU A 131 0.00 13.21 -1.19
C LEU A 131 -1.24 12.37 -1.52
N LEU A 132 -1.62 12.31 -2.81
CA LEU A 132 -2.75 11.52 -3.29
C LEU A 132 -2.54 10.02 -3.00
N SER A 133 -1.35 9.51 -3.29
CA SER A 133 -1.01 8.10 -3.04
C SER A 133 -1.12 7.75 -1.56
N LYS A 134 -0.52 8.56 -0.68
CA LYS A 134 -0.55 8.32 0.77
C LYS A 134 -1.95 8.46 1.37
N ALA A 135 -2.76 9.38 0.89
CA ALA A 135 -4.16 9.49 1.28
C ALA A 135 -4.96 8.25 0.85
N ALA A 136 -4.77 7.77 -0.39
CA ALA A 136 -5.42 6.56 -0.88
C ALA A 136 -4.96 5.29 -0.12
N GLU A 137 -3.67 5.16 0.19
CA GLU A 137 -3.13 4.06 1.00
C GLU A 137 -3.72 4.04 2.41
N ALA A 138 -3.80 5.20 3.08
CA ALA A 138 -4.38 5.31 4.41
C ALA A 138 -5.87 4.94 4.40
N ALA A 139 -6.63 5.44 3.41
CA ALA A 139 -8.04 5.12 3.24
C ALA A 139 -8.24 3.62 2.94
N LEU A 140 -7.42 3.03 2.05
CA LEU A 140 -7.45 1.60 1.72
C LEU A 140 -7.19 0.74 2.96
N LEU A 141 -6.17 1.07 3.73
CA LEU A 141 -5.84 0.36 4.99
C LEU A 141 -7.05 0.35 5.93
N VAL A 142 -7.65 1.52 6.19
CA VAL A 142 -8.82 1.64 7.08
C VAL A 142 -9.99 0.82 6.55
N VAL A 143 -10.35 0.97 5.28
CA VAL A 143 -11.48 0.26 4.67
C VAL A 143 -11.27 -1.25 4.72
N CYS A 144 -10.07 -1.74 4.39
CA CYS A 144 -9.76 -3.17 4.44
C CYS A 144 -9.79 -3.73 5.86
N VAL A 145 -9.29 -3.01 6.86
CA VAL A 145 -9.36 -3.42 8.27
C VAL A 145 -10.80 -3.49 8.75
N VAL A 146 -11.64 -2.51 8.37
CA VAL A 146 -13.08 -2.53 8.69
C VAL A 146 -13.76 -3.74 8.04
N LEU A 147 -13.57 -3.98 6.75
CA LEU A 147 -14.13 -5.12 6.04
C LEU A 147 -13.68 -6.46 6.62
N PHE A 148 -12.39 -6.59 6.95
CA PHE A 148 -11.83 -7.79 7.56
C PHE A 148 -12.51 -8.12 8.90
N ARG A 149 -12.83 -7.11 9.71
CA ARG A 149 -13.54 -7.27 10.98
C ARG A 149 -15.02 -7.60 10.80
N LEU A 150 -15.68 -6.95 9.83
CA LEU A 150 -17.11 -7.15 9.56
C LEU A 150 -17.43 -8.55 9.01
N GLU A 151 -16.53 -9.09 8.19
CA GLU A 151 -16.65 -10.41 7.59
C GLU A 151 -15.96 -11.52 8.43
N ALA A 152 -15.68 -11.25 9.70
CA ALA A 152 -15.20 -12.27 10.61
C ALA A 152 -16.27 -13.40 10.75
N PRO A 153 -15.88 -14.68 10.75
CA PRO A 153 -16.81 -15.76 11.06
C PRO A 153 -17.46 -15.46 12.41
N ARG A 154 -18.78 -15.41 12.44
CA ARG A 154 -19.49 -15.41 13.73
C ARG A 154 -19.24 -16.78 14.32
N GLY A 155 -18.55 -16.84 15.47
CA GLY A 155 -18.40 -18.08 16.19
C GLY A 155 -19.81 -18.62 16.46
N ASP A 156 -20.09 -19.78 15.91
CA ASP A 156 -21.29 -20.53 16.30
C ASP A 156 -21.16 -20.72 17.81
N GLY A 157 -22.08 -20.08 18.53
CA GLY A 157 -22.16 -20.27 19.97
C GLY A 157 -22.22 -21.77 20.27
N PRO A 158 -21.73 -22.23 21.44
CA PRO A 158 -21.76 -23.63 21.77
C PRO A 158 -23.18 -24.11 21.58
N ASN A 159 -23.37 -25.09 20.68
CA ASN A 159 -24.60 -25.83 20.53
C ASN A 159 -25.09 -26.21 21.94
N SER A 160 -26.10 -25.53 22.41
CA SER A 160 -26.91 -26.03 23.52
C SER A 160 -27.66 -27.26 23.01
N GLY A 161 -26.91 -28.32 22.78
CA GLY A 161 -27.45 -29.63 22.60
C GLY A 161 -28.12 -30.02 23.92
N SER A 162 -29.41 -29.82 23.96
CA SER A 162 -30.26 -30.43 24.96
C SER A 162 -30.41 -31.92 24.66
N PRO A 163 -30.39 -32.74 25.68
CA PRO A 163 -30.54 -34.18 25.58
C PRO A 163 -31.93 -34.63 25.11
#